data_134cb4de5ead59ee881880ed525ac869
#
_entry.id   134cb4de5ead59ee881880ed525ac869
#
_cell.length_a   1.000
_cell.length_b   1.000
_cell.length_c   1.000
_cell.angle_alpha   90.00
_cell.angle_beta   90.00
_cell.angle_gamma   90.00
#
_symmetry.space_group_name_H-M   'P 1'
#
loop_
_entity.id
_entity.type
_entity.pdbx_description
1 polymer ?
#
loop_
_entity_poly.entity_id
_entity_poly.type
_entity_poly.pdbx_seq_one_letter_code
_entity_poly.pdbx_strand_id
1 'polypeptide(L)'
;SQVRIEIREDLTEGEVDDTWTLIRGQVEEAQAQFPSGVGSPEVERLYVGAATLVVGLTWTGEGEPPLTVMRRLVLDLEDKFQRLGGTEETETYGLPEEEVRVVVDPQALSAAGLSFREAAGLIASADSKTPAGRLRGQGGTIGLEVGGEFDGISRVRQVPLLQRPDGSAVRVADVARVEKGYADPSTKQAYENNLRTVLVGVYISPGQRVDKWAESARAIADEFAASAPPGLKVETVFDQSLYTNDRLNGLAQSLLFSAFIVVLVLFVTMGWRSAIVVGMAIPLTVSLVLILFSVFGHPLHQMSVTGLV
;
A
#
# COMPACT_ATOMS: atom_id res chain seq x y z
N SER A 1 0.18 -19.26 12.58
CA SER A 1 1.11 -18.53 13.47
C SER A 1 1.68 -17.36 12.71
N GLN A 2 1.83 -16.22 13.36
CA GLN A 2 2.41 -15.01 12.79
C GLN A 2 3.72 -14.69 13.56
N VAL A 3 4.77 -14.35 12.84
CA VAL A 3 6.03 -13.87 13.42
C VAL A 3 6.24 -12.43 12.97
N ARG A 4 6.43 -11.53 13.91
CA ARG A 4 6.73 -10.13 13.66
C ARG A 4 8.24 -9.91 13.85
N ILE A 5 8.88 -9.33 12.85
CA ILE A 5 10.29 -8.96 12.89
C ILE A 5 10.37 -7.45 12.84
N GLU A 6 11.01 -6.83 13.83
CA GLU A 6 11.25 -5.41 13.87
C GLU A 6 12.69 -5.11 13.45
N ILE A 7 12.85 -4.30 12.42
CA ILE A 7 14.16 -3.83 11.97
C ILE A 7 14.56 -2.64 12.84
N ARG A 8 15.84 -2.50 13.14
CA ARG A 8 16.39 -1.40 13.95
C ARG A 8 16.16 -0.05 13.26
N GLU A 9 15.78 0.97 14.04
CA GLU A 9 15.46 2.31 13.55
C GLU A 9 16.71 3.14 13.14
N ASP A 10 17.91 2.71 13.57
CA ASP A 10 19.16 3.42 13.33
C ASP A 10 19.86 3.04 12.01
N LEU A 11 19.23 2.17 11.20
CA LEU A 11 19.76 1.76 9.90
C LEU A 11 19.43 2.79 8.82
N THR A 12 20.35 2.93 7.88
CA THR A 12 20.11 3.71 6.65
C THR A 12 19.13 2.96 5.73
N GLU A 13 18.48 3.67 4.82
CA GLU A 13 17.50 3.10 3.88
C GLU A 13 18.07 1.90 3.09
N GLY A 14 19.31 2.01 2.61
CA GLY A 14 19.99 0.90 1.93
C GLY A 14 20.23 -0.31 2.82
N GLU A 15 20.59 -0.11 4.09
CA GLU A 15 20.76 -1.21 5.07
C GLU A 15 19.43 -1.86 5.44
N VAL A 16 18.34 -1.12 5.43
CA VAL A 16 16.99 -1.66 5.63
C VAL A 16 16.62 -2.59 4.47
N ASP A 17 16.87 -2.19 3.23
CA ASP A 17 16.57 -2.99 2.05
C ASP A 17 17.43 -4.27 1.96
N ASP A 18 18.71 -4.15 2.31
CA ASP A 18 19.61 -5.31 2.43
C ASP A 18 19.13 -6.28 3.52
N THR A 19 18.73 -5.77 4.68
CA THR A 19 18.19 -6.56 5.79
C THR A 19 16.89 -7.24 5.39
N TRP A 20 16.01 -6.55 4.67
CA TRP A 20 14.76 -7.10 4.16
C TRP A 20 15.00 -8.26 3.19
N THR A 21 15.96 -8.10 2.28
CA THR A 21 16.37 -9.14 1.34
C THR A 21 16.92 -10.38 2.06
N LEU A 22 17.70 -10.15 3.10
CA LEU A 22 18.26 -11.21 3.96
C LEU A 22 17.14 -11.97 4.71
N ILE A 23 16.17 -11.26 5.30
CA ILE A 23 15.02 -11.87 6.00
C ILE A 23 14.23 -12.76 5.04
N ARG A 24 13.93 -12.27 3.84
CA ARG A 24 13.20 -13.05 2.82
C ARG A 24 13.95 -14.32 2.45
N GLY A 25 15.25 -14.22 2.20
CA GLY A 25 16.08 -15.38 1.88
C GLY A 25 16.15 -16.41 3.01
N GLN A 26 16.23 -15.96 4.27
CA GLN A 26 16.25 -16.85 5.44
C GLN A 26 14.89 -17.56 5.65
N VAL A 27 13.78 -16.88 5.39
CA VAL A 27 12.44 -17.48 5.47
C VAL A 27 12.25 -18.53 4.37
N GLU A 28 12.71 -18.26 3.13
CA GLU A 28 12.70 -19.23 2.04
C GLU A 28 13.55 -20.46 2.35
N GLU A 29 14.72 -20.29 2.94
CA GLU A 29 15.59 -21.39 3.35
C GLU A 29 14.94 -22.22 4.49
N ALA A 30 14.31 -21.55 5.46
CA ALA A 30 13.61 -22.20 6.56
C ALA A 30 12.39 -23.01 6.09
N GLN A 31 11.75 -22.64 4.99
CA GLN A 31 10.59 -23.34 4.43
C GLN A 31 10.89 -24.81 4.14
N ALA A 32 12.11 -25.14 3.73
CA ALA A 32 12.53 -26.52 3.49
C ALA A 32 12.50 -27.40 4.75
N GLN A 33 12.49 -26.81 5.93
CA GLN A 33 12.47 -27.49 7.24
C GLN A 33 11.07 -27.55 7.86
N PHE A 34 10.05 -26.98 7.21
CA PHE A 34 8.70 -26.99 7.75
C PHE A 34 8.06 -28.38 7.68
N PRO A 35 7.21 -28.72 8.65
CA PRO A 35 6.46 -29.98 8.62
C PRO A 35 5.56 -30.07 7.38
N SER A 36 5.36 -31.29 6.89
CA SER A 36 4.43 -31.55 5.79
C SER A 36 3.01 -31.06 6.13
N GLY A 37 2.42 -30.25 5.27
CA GLY A 37 1.07 -29.66 5.45
C GLY A 37 1.06 -28.22 5.95
N VAL A 38 2.22 -27.60 6.20
CA VAL A 38 2.33 -26.17 6.43
C VAL A 38 2.41 -25.47 5.08
N GLY A 39 1.56 -24.44 4.86
CA GLY A 39 1.62 -23.60 3.67
C GLY A 39 2.91 -22.80 3.59
N SER A 40 3.22 -22.29 2.42
CA SER A 40 4.36 -21.38 2.21
C SER A 40 4.22 -20.16 3.11
N PRO A 41 5.29 -19.71 3.76
CA PRO A 41 5.27 -18.48 4.55
C PRO A 41 5.09 -17.27 3.62
N GLU A 42 4.19 -16.41 3.98
CA GLU A 42 4.02 -15.10 3.34
C GLU A 42 4.84 -14.08 4.12
N VAL A 43 5.71 -13.36 3.44
CA VAL A 43 6.58 -12.34 4.04
C VAL A 43 6.10 -10.99 3.55
N GLU A 44 5.45 -10.27 4.45
CA GLU A 44 4.87 -8.94 4.17
C GLU A 44 5.66 -7.86 4.91
N ARG A 45 6.01 -6.79 4.20
CA ARG A 45 6.59 -5.60 4.82
C ARG A 45 5.44 -4.74 5.36
N LEU A 46 5.35 -4.65 6.67
CA LEU A 46 4.40 -3.74 7.30
C LEU A 46 4.99 -2.33 7.31
N TYR A 47 4.41 -1.44 6.55
CA TYR A 47 4.72 -0.03 6.63
C TYR A 47 3.97 0.59 7.82
N VAL A 48 4.72 1.06 8.81
CA VAL A 48 4.16 1.71 10.01
C VAL A 48 4.15 3.22 9.78
N GLY A 49 3.30 3.68 8.91
CA GLY A 49 3.14 5.10 8.61
C GLY A 49 1.67 5.45 8.36
N ALA A 50 1.31 6.70 8.58
CA ALA A 50 0.03 7.21 8.11
C ALA A 50 0.15 7.62 6.64
N ALA A 51 -0.83 7.30 5.82
CA ALA A 51 -0.86 7.77 4.45
C ALA A 51 -0.83 9.31 4.43
N THR A 52 0.03 9.86 3.59
CA THR A 52 0.18 11.32 3.44
C THR A 52 -0.94 11.92 2.62
N LEU A 53 -1.39 11.16 1.62
CA LEU A 53 -2.55 11.48 0.79
C LEU A 53 -3.42 10.24 0.66
N VAL A 54 -4.74 10.40 0.72
CA VAL A 54 -5.70 9.34 0.40
C VAL A 54 -6.66 9.84 -0.65
N VAL A 55 -6.72 9.13 -1.77
CA VAL A 55 -7.64 9.43 -2.86
C VAL A 55 -8.72 8.36 -2.92
N GLY A 56 -9.97 8.77 -2.95
CA GLY A 56 -11.14 7.90 -3.07
C GLY A 56 -11.66 7.84 -4.50
N LEU A 57 -11.93 6.64 -4.98
CA LEU A 57 -12.65 6.36 -6.22
C LEU A 57 -14.02 5.82 -5.85
N THR A 58 -15.04 6.67 -5.85
CA THR A 58 -16.39 6.38 -5.38
C THR A 58 -17.34 6.16 -6.54
N TRP A 59 -18.06 5.04 -6.53
CA TRP A 59 -19.10 4.79 -7.52
C TRP A 59 -20.38 5.56 -7.16
N THR A 60 -20.78 6.47 -8.04
CA THR A 60 -22.00 7.30 -7.91
C THR A 60 -23.03 6.96 -8.96
N GLY A 61 -22.74 6.01 -9.87
CA GLY A 61 -23.67 5.55 -10.89
C GLY A 61 -24.77 4.64 -10.35
N GLU A 62 -25.73 4.31 -11.20
CA GLU A 62 -26.79 3.37 -10.83
C GLU A 62 -26.29 1.92 -10.85
N GLY A 63 -26.81 1.10 -9.93
CA GLY A 63 -26.48 -0.32 -9.85
C GLY A 63 -25.17 -0.65 -9.11
N GLU A 64 -24.70 -1.87 -9.29
CA GLU A 64 -23.48 -2.34 -8.65
C GLU A 64 -22.25 -1.69 -9.26
N PRO A 65 -21.23 -1.36 -8.43
CA PRO A 65 -19.98 -0.77 -8.92
C PRO A 65 -19.24 -1.73 -9.87
N PRO A 66 -18.78 -1.25 -11.02
CA PRO A 66 -18.03 -2.07 -11.97
C PRO A 66 -16.60 -2.32 -11.47
N LEU A 67 -16.43 -3.28 -10.56
CA LEU A 67 -15.17 -3.54 -9.84
C LEU A 67 -13.97 -3.76 -10.77
N THR A 68 -14.17 -4.38 -11.93
CA THR A 68 -13.11 -4.58 -12.94
C THR A 68 -12.60 -3.25 -13.51
N VAL A 69 -13.53 -2.30 -13.77
CA VAL A 69 -13.15 -0.97 -14.26
C VAL A 69 -12.47 -0.18 -13.15
N MET A 70 -13.05 -0.21 -11.94
CA MET A 70 -12.46 0.46 -10.77
C MET A 70 -11.04 -0.05 -10.49
N ARG A 71 -10.83 -1.38 -10.52
CA ARG A 71 -9.50 -1.98 -10.34
C ARG A 71 -8.48 -1.45 -11.34
N ARG A 72 -8.85 -1.42 -12.62
CA ARG A 72 -7.95 -0.93 -13.68
C ARG A 72 -7.59 0.54 -13.46
N LEU A 73 -8.56 1.35 -13.07
CA LEU A 73 -8.35 2.78 -12.81
C LEU A 73 -7.51 3.01 -11.55
N VAL A 74 -7.71 2.20 -10.51
CA VAL A 74 -6.89 2.24 -9.29
C VAL A 74 -5.44 1.92 -9.60
N LEU A 75 -5.17 0.87 -10.36
CA LEU A 75 -3.81 0.49 -10.76
C LEU A 75 -3.12 1.57 -11.60
N ASP A 76 -3.86 2.24 -12.51
CA ASP A 76 -3.32 3.37 -13.28
C ASP A 76 -3.01 4.58 -12.37
N LEU A 77 -3.86 4.83 -11.39
CA LEU A 77 -3.63 5.91 -10.42
C LEU A 77 -2.45 5.61 -9.49
N GLU A 78 -2.33 4.38 -8.99
CA GLU A 78 -1.16 3.92 -8.21
C GLU A 78 0.14 4.09 -8.99
N ASP A 79 0.17 3.64 -10.24
CA ASP A 79 1.29 3.80 -11.15
C ASP A 79 1.72 5.27 -11.32
N LYS A 80 0.76 6.19 -11.42
CA LYS A 80 1.03 7.63 -11.52
C LYS A 80 1.64 8.18 -10.23
N PHE A 81 1.13 7.77 -9.06
CA PHE A 81 1.69 8.17 -7.78
C PHE A 81 3.08 7.58 -7.53
N GLN A 82 3.31 6.32 -7.88
CA GLN A 82 4.64 5.70 -7.72
C GLN A 82 5.71 6.35 -8.58
N ARG A 83 5.35 6.91 -9.74
CA ARG A 83 6.28 7.68 -10.59
C ARG A 83 6.57 9.08 -10.05
N LEU A 84 5.79 9.58 -9.10
CA LEU A 84 6.06 10.86 -8.47
C LEU A 84 7.26 10.74 -7.52
N GLY A 85 8.32 11.50 -7.81
CA GLY A 85 9.51 11.48 -6.97
C GLY A 85 9.21 11.84 -5.51
N GLY A 86 9.73 11.04 -4.59
CA GLY A 86 9.46 11.17 -3.16
C GLY A 86 8.27 10.36 -2.66
N THR A 87 7.61 9.60 -3.50
CA THR A 87 6.64 8.58 -3.08
C THR A 87 7.39 7.33 -2.64
N GLU A 88 7.09 6.84 -1.44
CA GLU A 88 7.65 5.61 -0.87
C GLU A 88 6.85 4.40 -1.33
N GLU A 89 5.53 4.45 -1.09
CA GLU A 89 4.64 3.33 -1.33
C GLU A 89 3.22 3.81 -1.64
N THR A 90 2.46 2.95 -2.32
CA THR A 90 1.01 3.12 -2.50
C THR A 90 0.30 1.87 -2.02
N GLU A 91 -0.84 2.03 -1.39
CA GLU A 91 -1.64 0.92 -0.88
C GLU A 91 -3.13 1.11 -1.21
N THR A 92 -3.75 0.06 -1.73
CA THR A 92 -5.17 0.08 -2.09
C THR A 92 -6.04 -0.57 -1.02
N TYR A 93 -7.12 0.11 -0.63
CA TYR A 93 -8.10 -0.37 0.34
C TYR A 93 -9.49 -0.46 -0.29
N GLY A 94 -10.22 -1.49 0.09
CA GLY A 94 -11.63 -1.65 -0.32
C GLY A 94 -11.84 -2.29 -1.69
N LEU A 95 -10.77 -2.67 -2.38
CA LEU A 95 -10.85 -3.45 -3.60
C LEU A 95 -10.83 -4.95 -3.23
N PRO A 96 -11.85 -5.73 -3.60
CA PRO A 96 -11.83 -7.16 -3.34
C PRO A 96 -10.77 -7.87 -4.20
N GLU A 97 -10.22 -8.94 -3.66
CA GLU A 97 -9.26 -9.79 -4.36
C GLU A 97 -9.93 -10.47 -5.56
N GLU A 98 -9.20 -10.56 -6.67
CA GLU A 98 -9.63 -11.36 -7.81
C GLU A 98 -9.43 -12.84 -7.51
N GLU A 99 -10.42 -13.65 -7.82
CA GLU A 99 -10.34 -15.10 -7.69
C GLU A 99 -10.75 -15.82 -8.98
N VAL A 100 -10.20 -17.00 -9.17
CA VAL A 100 -10.68 -17.93 -10.19
C VAL A 100 -11.58 -18.95 -9.51
N ARG A 101 -12.87 -18.86 -9.79
CA ARG A 101 -13.88 -19.73 -9.22
C ARG A 101 -14.12 -20.94 -10.12
N VAL A 102 -13.94 -22.14 -9.55
CA VAL A 102 -14.21 -23.41 -10.22
C VAL A 102 -15.54 -23.97 -9.70
N VAL A 103 -16.62 -23.77 -10.45
CA VAL A 103 -17.96 -24.24 -10.07
C VAL A 103 -18.16 -25.65 -10.66
N VAL A 104 -18.06 -26.65 -9.82
CA VAL A 104 -18.11 -28.07 -10.21
C VAL A 104 -19.55 -28.50 -10.46
N ASP A 105 -19.80 -29.25 -11.55
CA ASP A 105 -21.03 -29.97 -11.77
C ASP A 105 -20.97 -31.34 -11.06
N PRO A 106 -21.80 -31.56 -10.03
CA PRO A 106 -21.78 -32.82 -9.25
C PRO A 106 -22.08 -34.05 -10.09
N GLN A 107 -22.92 -33.91 -11.10
CA GLN A 107 -23.34 -35.04 -11.93
C GLN A 107 -22.20 -35.43 -12.90
N ALA A 108 -21.59 -34.46 -13.55
CA ALA A 108 -20.45 -34.67 -14.42
C ALA A 108 -19.22 -35.23 -13.66
N LEU A 109 -18.97 -34.73 -12.45
CA LEU A 109 -17.90 -35.22 -11.59
C LEU A 109 -18.11 -36.68 -11.17
N SER A 110 -19.33 -37.01 -10.74
CA SER A 110 -19.71 -38.38 -10.38
C SER A 110 -19.63 -39.34 -11.58
N ALA A 111 -20.05 -38.90 -12.77
CA ALA A 111 -19.97 -39.69 -13.99
C ALA A 111 -18.49 -39.95 -14.40
N ALA A 112 -17.58 -39.04 -14.05
CA ALA A 112 -16.13 -39.23 -14.21
C ALA A 112 -15.50 -40.15 -13.12
N GLY A 113 -16.29 -40.56 -12.10
CA GLY A 113 -15.79 -41.39 -10.99
C GLY A 113 -14.87 -40.66 -10.01
N LEU A 114 -14.94 -39.32 -9.98
CA LEU A 114 -14.11 -38.48 -9.11
C LEU A 114 -14.93 -37.91 -7.96
N SER A 115 -14.31 -37.85 -6.79
CA SER A 115 -14.82 -37.08 -5.66
C SER A 115 -14.40 -35.59 -5.76
N PHE A 116 -15.16 -34.71 -5.10
CA PHE A 116 -14.83 -33.29 -5.01
C PHE A 116 -13.41 -33.06 -4.42
N ARG A 117 -13.04 -33.83 -3.41
CA ARG A 117 -11.73 -33.74 -2.75
C ARG A 117 -10.58 -34.11 -3.69
N GLU A 118 -10.75 -35.16 -4.48
CA GLU A 118 -9.74 -35.59 -5.46
C GLU A 118 -9.56 -34.54 -6.55
N ALA A 119 -10.67 -34.02 -7.10
CA ALA A 119 -10.62 -32.97 -8.10
C ALA A 119 -9.93 -31.69 -7.56
N ALA A 120 -10.27 -31.24 -6.36
CA ALA A 120 -9.65 -30.10 -5.72
C ALA A 120 -8.13 -30.33 -5.48
N GLY A 121 -7.74 -31.52 -5.04
CA GLY A 121 -6.34 -31.87 -4.85
C GLY A 121 -5.53 -31.89 -6.16
N LEU A 122 -6.13 -32.39 -7.24
CA LEU A 122 -5.49 -32.41 -8.57
C LEU A 122 -5.33 -30.98 -9.14
N ILE A 123 -6.34 -30.12 -8.95
CA ILE A 123 -6.25 -28.71 -9.36
C ILE A 123 -5.14 -27.99 -8.56
N ALA A 124 -5.13 -28.16 -7.23
CA ALA A 124 -4.11 -27.56 -6.39
C ALA A 124 -2.68 -28.04 -6.72
N SER A 125 -2.51 -29.32 -7.04
CA SER A 125 -1.20 -29.87 -7.45
C SER A 125 -0.74 -29.38 -8.81
N ALA A 126 -1.67 -28.98 -9.69
CA ALA A 126 -1.36 -28.45 -11.01
C ALA A 126 -0.90 -26.97 -10.96
N ASP A 127 -1.19 -26.26 -9.85
CA ASP A 127 -0.75 -24.88 -9.60
C ASP A 127 0.56 -24.83 -8.81
N SER A 128 1.48 -25.72 -9.07
CA SER A 128 2.74 -25.78 -8.32
C SER A 128 3.95 -25.44 -9.20
N LYS A 129 4.84 -24.59 -8.68
CA LYS A 129 6.20 -24.46 -9.20
C LYS A 129 7.03 -25.66 -8.75
N THR A 130 7.53 -26.43 -9.69
CA THR A 130 8.42 -27.53 -9.37
C THR A 130 9.85 -27.17 -9.77
N PRO A 131 10.79 -27.09 -8.79
CA PRO A 131 12.20 -26.90 -9.11
C PRO A 131 12.71 -28.03 -10.01
N ALA A 132 13.17 -27.68 -11.22
CA ALA A 132 13.65 -28.65 -12.21
C ALA A 132 15.17 -28.86 -12.18
N GLY A 133 15.86 -28.20 -11.23
CA GLY A 133 17.31 -28.33 -11.06
C GLY A 133 18.09 -27.05 -11.31
N ARG A 134 19.42 -27.17 -11.40
CA ARG A 134 20.32 -26.04 -11.63
C ARG A 134 21.26 -26.35 -12.78
N LEU A 135 21.30 -25.46 -13.77
CA LEU A 135 22.31 -25.47 -14.83
C LEU A 135 23.54 -24.68 -14.36
N ARG A 136 24.69 -25.32 -14.29
CA ARG A 136 25.98 -24.67 -14.02
C ARG A 136 26.71 -24.43 -15.33
N GLY A 137 27.00 -23.17 -15.64
CA GLY A 137 27.79 -22.75 -16.79
C GLY A 137 29.02 -21.94 -16.35
N GLN A 138 29.91 -21.62 -17.30
CA GLN A 138 31.12 -20.82 -17.03
C GLN A 138 30.81 -19.38 -16.58
N GLY A 139 29.56 -18.90 -16.74
CA GLY A 139 29.12 -17.55 -16.34
C GLY A 139 28.21 -17.50 -15.11
N GLY A 140 27.94 -18.65 -14.42
CA GLY A 140 27.07 -18.67 -13.24
C GLY A 140 26.19 -19.93 -13.17
N THR A 141 25.34 -19.95 -12.14
CA THR A 141 24.35 -21.00 -11.93
C THR A 141 22.96 -20.44 -12.21
N ILE A 142 22.22 -21.05 -13.13
CA ILE A 142 20.83 -20.71 -13.47
C ILE A 142 19.93 -21.76 -12.85
N GLY A 143 18.98 -21.34 -11.99
CA GLY A 143 17.91 -22.20 -11.50
C GLY A 143 16.91 -22.47 -12.64
N LEU A 144 16.58 -23.74 -12.84
CA LEU A 144 15.51 -24.17 -13.74
C LEU A 144 14.26 -24.46 -12.91
N GLU A 145 13.18 -23.79 -13.24
CA GLU A 145 11.86 -24.07 -12.68
C GLU A 145 10.92 -24.50 -13.82
N VAL A 146 10.14 -25.54 -13.56
CA VAL A 146 9.00 -25.85 -14.42
C VAL A 146 7.80 -25.10 -13.84
N GLY A 147 7.41 -24.00 -14.50
CA GLY A 147 6.24 -23.22 -14.14
C GLY A 147 4.96 -24.03 -14.39
N GLY A 148 4.33 -24.48 -13.32
CA GLY A 148 2.98 -25.05 -13.33
C GLY A 148 1.90 -24.03 -12.98
N GLU A 149 2.30 -22.79 -12.60
CA GLU A 149 1.37 -21.74 -12.16
C GLU A 149 0.26 -21.46 -13.16
N PHE A 150 -0.91 -21.16 -12.62
CA PHE A 150 -2.04 -20.73 -13.42
C PHE A 150 -1.88 -19.27 -13.86
N ASP A 151 -1.50 -19.06 -15.09
CA ASP A 151 -1.39 -17.76 -15.75
C ASP A 151 -2.73 -17.24 -16.29
N GLY A 152 -3.78 -18.05 -16.23
CA GLY A 152 -5.11 -17.67 -16.69
C GLY A 152 -6.15 -18.77 -16.61
N ILE A 153 -7.41 -18.38 -16.82
CA ILE A 153 -8.57 -19.28 -16.80
C ILE A 153 -8.41 -20.48 -17.77
N SER A 154 -7.80 -20.24 -18.92
CA SER A 154 -7.61 -21.27 -19.94
C SER A 154 -6.77 -22.43 -19.43
N ARG A 155 -5.75 -22.13 -18.62
CA ARG A 155 -4.88 -23.15 -18.05
C ARG A 155 -5.60 -23.98 -16.99
N VAL A 156 -6.38 -23.32 -16.13
CA VAL A 156 -7.22 -24.02 -15.15
C VAL A 156 -8.22 -24.95 -15.84
N ARG A 157 -8.87 -24.51 -16.93
CA ARG A 157 -9.79 -25.33 -17.71
C ARG A 157 -9.13 -26.58 -18.31
N GLN A 158 -7.85 -26.51 -18.65
CA GLN A 158 -7.11 -27.57 -19.30
C GLN A 158 -6.48 -28.58 -18.34
N VAL A 159 -6.55 -28.37 -17.04
CA VAL A 159 -5.99 -29.28 -16.04
C VAL A 159 -6.62 -30.68 -16.21
N PRO A 160 -5.81 -31.72 -16.43
CA PRO A 160 -6.31 -33.09 -16.54
C PRO A 160 -6.64 -33.63 -15.13
N LEU A 161 -7.86 -34.09 -14.95
CA LEU A 161 -8.33 -34.71 -13.70
C LEU A 161 -8.22 -36.24 -13.75
N LEU A 162 -8.42 -36.83 -14.92
CA LEU A 162 -8.34 -38.27 -15.10
C LEU A 162 -7.84 -38.60 -16.52
N GLN A 163 -6.92 -39.53 -16.65
CA GLN A 163 -6.56 -40.13 -17.92
C GLN A 163 -7.30 -41.46 -18.09
N ARG A 164 -7.97 -41.65 -19.21
CA ARG A 164 -8.65 -42.89 -19.55
C ARG A 164 -7.73 -43.85 -20.29
N PRO A 165 -8.04 -45.16 -20.27
CA PRO A 165 -7.23 -46.17 -21.00
C PRO A 165 -7.18 -45.96 -22.53
N ASP A 166 -8.14 -45.26 -23.09
CA ASP A 166 -8.22 -44.90 -24.52
C ASP A 166 -7.33 -43.71 -24.93
N GLY A 167 -6.58 -43.14 -23.94
CA GLY A 167 -5.73 -41.98 -24.16
C GLY A 167 -6.45 -40.64 -24.04
N SER A 168 -7.78 -40.61 -23.85
CA SER A 168 -8.51 -39.38 -23.60
C SER A 168 -8.34 -38.93 -22.15
N ALA A 169 -8.35 -37.60 -21.89
CA ALA A 169 -8.29 -37.04 -20.56
C ALA A 169 -9.59 -36.29 -20.22
N VAL A 170 -10.11 -36.54 -19.04
CA VAL A 170 -11.17 -35.69 -18.47
C VAL A 170 -10.49 -34.47 -17.87
N ARG A 171 -10.89 -33.29 -18.31
CA ARG A 171 -10.33 -32.01 -17.86
C ARG A 171 -11.29 -31.27 -16.95
N VAL A 172 -10.81 -30.25 -16.26
CA VAL A 172 -11.65 -29.36 -15.43
C VAL A 172 -12.82 -28.81 -16.25
N ALA A 173 -12.61 -28.41 -17.50
CA ALA A 173 -13.66 -27.89 -18.38
C ALA A 173 -14.81 -28.87 -18.65
N ASP A 174 -14.58 -30.17 -18.51
CA ASP A 174 -15.59 -31.21 -18.78
C ASP A 174 -16.52 -31.42 -17.57
N VAL A 175 -16.09 -31.04 -16.36
CA VAL A 175 -16.82 -31.30 -15.11
C VAL A 175 -17.08 -30.04 -14.29
N ALA A 176 -16.57 -28.87 -14.74
CA ALA A 176 -16.71 -27.62 -14.01
C ALA A 176 -16.77 -26.42 -14.94
N ARG A 177 -17.43 -25.35 -14.49
CA ARG A 177 -17.37 -24.02 -15.07
C ARG A 177 -16.29 -23.22 -14.35
N VAL A 178 -15.36 -22.66 -15.11
CA VAL A 178 -14.28 -21.81 -14.58
C VAL A 178 -14.58 -20.37 -14.94
N GLU A 179 -14.74 -19.53 -13.91
CA GLU A 179 -15.10 -18.14 -14.02
C GLU A 179 -14.06 -17.28 -13.27
N LYS A 180 -13.78 -16.07 -13.79
CA LYS A 180 -13.03 -15.06 -13.06
C LYS A 180 -14.04 -14.18 -12.33
N GLY A 181 -13.81 -13.96 -11.06
CA GLY A 181 -14.68 -13.16 -10.21
C GLY A 181 -13.90 -12.46 -9.11
N TYR A 182 -14.62 -11.94 -8.17
CA TYR A 182 -14.07 -11.34 -6.96
C TYR A 182 -14.46 -12.16 -5.75
N ALA A 183 -13.62 -12.15 -4.72
CA ALA A 183 -13.90 -12.85 -3.47
C ALA A 183 -15.25 -12.41 -2.88
N ASP A 184 -16.11 -13.39 -2.61
CA ASP A 184 -17.44 -13.20 -2.03
C ASP A 184 -17.65 -14.19 -0.86
N PRO A 185 -17.83 -13.72 0.38
CA PRO A 185 -17.88 -12.30 0.78
C PRO A 185 -16.53 -11.59 0.70
N SER A 186 -16.57 -10.33 0.27
CA SER A 186 -15.37 -9.48 0.26
C SER A 186 -14.91 -9.21 1.68
N THR A 187 -13.67 -9.54 1.98
CA THR A 187 -13.06 -9.38 3.31
C THR A 187 -12.72 -7.91 3.62
N LYS A 188 -12.41 -7.14 2.58
CA LYS A 188 -12.04 -5.72 2.71
C LYS A 188 -12.98 -4.86 1.89
N GLN A 189 -13.66 -3.93 2.54
CA GLN A 189 -14.58 -2.99 1.89
C GLN A 189 -14.34 -1.59 2.43
N ALA A 190 -14.37 -0.59 1.55
CA ALA A 190 -14.31 0.81 1.93
C ALA A 190 -15.58 1.53 1.49
N TYR A 191 -16.01 2.49 2.31
CA TYR A 191 -17.18 3.31 2.05
C TYR A 191 -16.85 4.76 2.34
N GLU A 192 -17.29 5.64 1.48
CA GLU A 192 -17.26 7.07 1.66
C GLU A 192 -18.67 7.63 1.48
N ASN A 193 -19.15 8.39 2.46
CA ASN A 193 -20.53 8.91 2.47
C ASN A 193 -21.59 7.84 2.16
N ASN A 194 -21.40 6.63 2.69
CA ASN A 194 -22.25 5.45 2.50
C ASN A 194 -22.28 4.89 1.06
N LEU A 195 -21.37 5.34 0.20
CA LEU A 195 -21.18 4.81 -1.16
C LEU A 195 -19.95 3.90 -1.20
N ARG A 196 -20.01 2.87 -2.03
CA ARG A 196 -18.89 1.97 -2.23
C ARG A 196 -17.73 2.72 -2.86
N THR A 197 -16.59 2.66 -2.19
CA THR A 197 -15.37 3.38 -2.55
C THR A 197 -14.17 2.44 -2.59
N VAL A 198 -13.20 2.76 -3.41
CA VAL A 198 -11.85 2.20 -3.34
C VAL A 198 -10.92 3.35 -2.97
N LEU A 199 -10.10 3.15 -1.96
CA LEU A 199 -9.16 4.16 -1.46
C LEU A 199 -7.74 3.80 -1.90
N VAL A 200 -7.02 4.79 -2.39
CA VAL A 200 -5.58 4.71 -2.67
C VAL A 200 -4.86 5.56 -1.65
N GLY A 201 -4.17 4.92 -0.73
CA GLY A 201 -3.27 5.55 0.22
C GLY A 201 -1.90 5.73 -0.40
N VAL A 202 -1.32 6.92 -0.26
CA VAL A 202 0.00 7.25 -0.80
C VAL A 202 0.90 7.70 0.34
N TYR A 203 2.06 7.09 0.44
CA TYR A 203 3.04 7.34 1.50
C TYR A 203 4.25 8.06 0.92
N ILE A 204 4.71 9.07 1.63
CA ILE A 204 5.87 9.86 1.25
C ILE A 204 7.14 9.30 1.90
N SER A 205 8.25 9.33 1.16
CA SER A 205 9.55 8.92 1.68
C SER A 205 10.02 9.83 2.82
N PRO A 206 10.71 9.28 3.83
CA PRO A 206 11.26 10.05 4.94
C PRO A 206 12.14 11.23 4.48
N GLY A 207 12.05 12.35 5.18
CA GLY A 207 12.85 13.54 4.89
C GLY A 207 12.38 14.39 3.71
N GLN A 208 11.36 13.99 3.00
CA GLN A 208 10.77 14.79 1.92
C GLN A 208 9.88 15.92 2.45
N ARG A 209 9.74 16.98 1.67
CA ARG A 209 8.85 18.10 2.00
C ARG A 209 7.42 17.77 1.64
N VAL A 210 6.61 17.44 2.66
CA VAL A 210 5.20 17.04 2.54
C VAL A 210 4.38 18.06 1.76
N ASP A 211 4.58 19.37 2.00
CA ASP A 211 3.83 20.46 1.37
C ASP A 211 4.00 20.48 -0.17
N LYS A 212 5.25 20.37 -0.65
CA LYS A 212 5.55 20.38 -2.09
C LYS A 212 5.15 19.08 -2.77
N TRP A 213 5.42 17.96 -2.11
CA TRP A 213 5.04 16.66 -2.63
C TRP A 213 3.51 16.55 -2.76
N ALA A 214 2.77 16.94 -1.72
CA ALA A 214 1.31 16.90 -1.71
C ALA A 214 0.67 17.81 -2.79
N GLU A 215 1.28 18.95 -3.10
CA GLU A 215 0.85 19.81 -4.21
C GLU A 215 0.92 19.06 -5.55
N SER A 216 2.04 18.38 -5.81
CA SER A 216 2.21 17.58 -7.03
C SER A 216 1.29 16.36 -7.05
N ALA A 217 1.10 15.69 -5.90
CA ALA A 217 0.22 14.54 -5.79
C ALA A 217 -1.26 14.92 -5.99
N ARG A 218 -1.70 16.07 -5.46
CA ARG A 218 -3.05 16.61 -5.75
C ARG A 218 -3.25 16.91 -7.22
N ALA A 219 -2.25 17.51 -7.88
CA ALA A 219 -2.35 17.79 -9.31
C ALA A 219 -2.56 16.49 -10.13
N ILE A 220 -1.89 15.38 -9.75
CA ILE A 220 -2.11 14.06 -10.35
C ILE A 220 -3.54 13.58 -10.09
N ALA A 221 -4.04 13.70 -8.84
CA ALA A 221 -5.39 13.30 -8.49
C ALA A 221 -6.46 14.10 -9.25
N ASP A 222 -6.28 15.41 -9.36
CA ASP A 222 -7.20 16.31 -10.07
C ASP A 222 -7.20 16.04 -11.59
N GLU A 223 -6.03 15.82 -12.19
CA GLU A 223 -5.93 15.43 -13.60
C GLU A 223 -6.61 14.09 -13.87
N PHE A 224 -6.40 13.14 -12.95
CA PHE A 224 -7.05 11.84 -13.02
C PHE A 224 -8.58 11.96 -12.88
N ALA A 225 -9.06 12.76 -11.93
CA ALA A 225 -10.47 13.02 -11.72
C ALA A 225 -11.13 13.63 -12.97
N ALA A 226 -10.44 14.54 -13.66
CA ALA A 226 -10.93 15.15 -14.92
C ALA A 226 -11.06 14.12 -16.06
N SER A 227 -10.30 13.02 -16.02
CA SER A 227 -10.33 11.93 -17.01
C SER A 227 -11.22 10.76 -16.62
N ALA A 228 -11.80 10.77 -15.43
CA ALA A 228 -12.60 9.68 -14.91
C ALA A 228 -13.88 9.43 -15.72
N PRO A 229 -14.29 8.18 -15.93
CA PRO A 229 -15.52 7.87 -16.65
C PRO A 229 -16.76 8.32 -15.87
N PRO A 230 -17.89 8.57 -16.58
CA PRO A 230 -19.16 8.93 -15.95
C PRO A 230 -19.59 7.91 -14.90
N GLY A 231 -20.09 8.38 -13.77
CA GLY A 231 -20.51 7.53 -12.64
C GLY A 231 -19.38 7.20 -11.66
N LEU A 232 -18.14 7.59 -11.94
CA LEU A 232 -17.04 7.47 -11.00
C LEU A 232 -16.59 8.87 -10.54
N LYS A 233 -16.66 9.11 -9.24
CA LYS A 233 -16.16 10.32 -8.59
C LYS A 233 -14.78 10.02 -8.00
N VAL A 234 -13.78 10.83 -8.35
CA VAL A 234 -12.44 10.75 -7.78
C VAL A 234 -12.23 12.02 -6.97
N GLU A 235 -11.88 11.86 -5.70
CA GLU A 235 -11.61 12.99 -4.81
C GLU A 235 -10.55 12.67 -3.77
N THR A 236 -9.85 13.71 -3.32
CA THR A 236 -8.92 13.61 -2.19
C THR A 236 -9.71 13.55 -0.90
N VAL A 237 -9.68 12.38 -0.23
CA VAL A 237 -10.38 12.13 1.03
C VAL A 237 -9.58 12.63 2.22
N PHE A 238 -8.26 12.50 2.16
CA PHE A 238 -7.35 12.94 3.21
C PHE A 238 -6.08 13.54 2.61
N ASP A 239 -5.62 14.64 3.20
CA ASP A 239 -4.38 15.33 2.84
C ASP A 239 -3.69 15.84 4.12
N GLN A 240 -2.58 15.20 4.46
CA GLN A 240 -1.78 15.56 5.64
C GLN A 240 -1.19 16.97 5.54
N SER A 241 -0.91 17.46 4.33
CA SER A 241 -0.28 18.76 4.15
C SER A 241 -1.18 19.91 4.58
N LEU A 242 -2.49 19.79 4.34
CA LEU A 242 -3.48 20.78 4.77
C LEU A 242 -3.54 20.85 6.30
N TYR A 243 -3.62 19.68 6.94
CA TYR A 243 -3.62 19.60 8.40
C TYR A 243 -2.34 20.15 9.02
N THR A 244 -1.18 19.86 8.41
CA THR A 244 0.12 20.36 8.88
C THR A 244 0.20 21.88 8.73
N ASN A 245 -0.24 22.44 7.60
CA ASN A 245 -0.24 23.87 7.36
C ASN A 245 -1.16 24.63 8.33
N ASP A 246 -2.36 24.12 8.55
CA ASP A 246 -3.30 24.72 9.53
C ASP A 246 -2.72 24.72 10.94
N ARG A 247 -2.05 23.63 11.32
CA ARG A 247 -1.41 23.52 12.62
C ARG A 247 -0.22 24.49 12.77
N LEU A 248 0.61 24.59 11.76
CA LEU A 248 1.75 25.53 11.75
C LEU A 248 1.28 26.99 11.80
N ASN A 249 0.24 27.33 11.04
CA ASN A 249 -0.35 28.65 11.05
C ASN A 249 -0.97 28.98 12.43
N GLY A 250 -1.68 28.01 13.04
CA GLY A 250 -2.22 28.15 14.38
C GLY A 250 -1.14 28.38 15.45
N LEU A 251 -0.03 27.64 15.36
CA LEU A 251 1.12 27.83 16.25
C LEU A 251 1.78 29.19 16.06
N ALA A 252 2.01 29.63 14.82
CA ALA A 252 2.55 30.94 14.50
C ALA A 252 1.67 32.07 15.03
N GLN A 253 0.36 31.95 14.86
CA GLN A 253 -0.63 32.90 15.39
C GLN A 253 -0.60 32.93 16.92
N SER A 254 -0.54 31.78 17.59
CA SER A 254 -0.45 31.70 19.04
C SER A 254 0.84 32.34 19.57
N LEU A 255 1.96 32.08 18.90
CA LEU A 255 3.24 32.71 19.24
C LEU A 255 3.17 34.24 19.14
N LEU A 256 2.62 34.77 18.04
CA LEU A 256 2.47 36.21 17.85
C LEU A 256 1.55 36.82 18.88
N PHE A 257 0.44 36.15 19.22
CA PHE A 257 -0.50 36.60 20.24
C PHE A 257 0.16 36.64 21.61
N SER A 258 0.89 35.60 21.99
CA SER A 258 1.61 35.52 23.26
C SER A 258 2.68 36.61 23.37
N ALA A 259 3.46 36.78 22.31
CA ALA A 259 4.47 37.84 22.21
C ALA A 259 3.83 39.24 22.36
N PHE A 260 2.69 39.48 21.70
CA PHE A 260 1.96 40.74 21.79
C PHE A 260 1.47 41.02 23.26
N ILE A 261 0.89 40.00 23.93
CA ILE A 261 0.44 40.13 25.30
C ILE A 261 1.62 40.47 26.21
N VAL A 262 2.74 39.78 26.09
CA VAL A 262 3.95 40.05 26.91
C VAL A 262 4.44 41.47 26.68
N VAL A 263 4.55 41.93 25.44
CA VAL A 263 4.99 43.30 25.10
C VAL A 263 4.01 44.32 25.67
N LEU A 264 2.69 44.06 25.58
CA LEU A 264 1.65 44.97 26.12
C LEU A 264 1.74 45.10 27.63
N VAL A 265 1.92 43.98 28.35
CA VAL A 265 2.08 43.99 29.82
C VAL A 265 3.35 44.79 30.22
N LEU A 266 4.45 44.56 29.55
CA LEU A 266 5.71 45.28 29.79
C LEU A 266 5.60 46.75 29.43
N PHE A 267 4.85 47.09 28.39
CA PHE A 267 4.58 48.48 28.01
C PHE A 267 3.85 49.23 29.15
N VAL A 268 2.83 48.60 29.75
CA VAL A 268 2.02 49.18 30.81
C VAL A 268 2.81 49.26 32.15
N THR A 269 3.62 48.24 32.46
CA THR A 269 4.31 48.14 33.74
C THR A 269 5.66 48.85 33.78
N MET A 270 6.47 48.75 32.69
CA MET A 270 7.87 49.22 32.65
C MET A 270 8.09 50.35 31.62
N GLY A 271 7.06 50.72 30.89
CA GLY A 271 7.15 51.76 29.88
C GLY A 271 7.71 51.29 28.53
N TRP A 272 7.58 52.14 27.50
CA TRP A 272 7.80 51.80 26.11
C TRP A 272 9.26 51.37 25.76
N ARG A 273 10.26 51.94 26.45
CA ARG A 273 11.69 51.65 26.19
C ARG A 273 11.99 50.20 26.57
N SER A 274 11.57 49.73 27.71
CA SER A 274 11.77 48.35 28.17
C SER A 274 10.94 47.36 27.35
N ALA A 275 9.73 47.72 26.96
CA ALA A 275 8.88 46.89 26.12
C ALA A 275 9.48 46.63 24.75
N ILE A 276 10.13 47.61 24.11
CA ILE A 276 10.82 47.44 22.81
C ILE A 276 12.01 46.47 22.96
N VAL A 277 12.84 46.64 24.00
CA VAL A 277 14.04 45.81 24.22
C VAL A 277 13.63 44.33 24.37
N VAL A 278 12.67 44.05 25.23
CA VAL A 278 12.17 42.67 25.47
C VAL A 278 11.40 42.18 24.26
N GLY A 279 10.57 43.03 23.65
CA GLY A 279 9.82 42.68 22.44
C GLY A 279 10.72 42.27 21.24
N MET A 280 11.91 42.88 21.13
CA MET A 280 12.88 42.47 20.11
C MET A 280 13.66 41.20 20.47
N ALA A 281 13.78 40.88 21.77
CA ALA A 281 14.46 39.67 22.22
C ALA A 281 13.73 38.39 21.73
N ILE A 282 12.39 38.42 21.74
CA ILE A 282 11.57 37.27 21.36
C ILE A 282 11.84 36.84 19.91
N PRO A 283 11.70 37.68 18.87
CA PRO A 283 11.98 37.27 17.50
C PRO A 283 13.46 36.92 17.27
N LEU A 284 14.38 37.56 18.00
CA LEU A 284 15.80 37.22 17.92
C LEU A 284 16.11 35.83 18.45
N THR A 285 15.54 35.44 19.59
CA THR A 285 15.71 34.08 20.13
C THR A 285 15.09 33.03 19.22
N VAL A 286 13.88 33.25 18.72
CA VAL A 286 13.24 32.34 17.73
C VAL A 286 14.09 32.21 16.49
N SER A 287 14.59 33.32 15.92
CA SER A 287 15.44 33.31 14.74
C SER A 287 16.76 32.56 15.01
N LEU A 288 17.38 32.74 16.17
CA LEU A 288 18.60 32.04 16.56
C LEU A 288 18.38 30.52 16.62
N VAL A 289 17.27 30.07 17.22
CA VAL A 289 16.92 28.65 17.29
C VAL A 289 16.70 28.09 15.89
N LEU A 290 15.96 28.77 15.04
CA LEU A 290 15.72 28.33 13.66
C LEU A 290 17.02 28.22 12.84
N ILE A 291 17.96 29.18 13.02
CA ILE A 291 19.29 29.13 12.40
C ILE A 291 20.07 27.90 12.91
N LEU A 292 20.06 27.63 14.21
CA LEU A 292 20.73 26.47 14.77
C LEU A 292 20.14 25.16 14.21
N PHE A 293 18.83 25.02 14.13
CA PHE A 293 18.20 23.85 13.50
C PHE A 293 18.65 23.68 12.04
N SER A 294 18.71 24.80 11.29
CA SER A 294 19.15 24.77 9.90
C SER A 294 20.64 24.37 9.76
N VAL A 295 21.50 24.87 10.65
CA VAL A 295 22.95 24.57 10.62
C VAL A 295 23.24 23.13 11.02
N PHE A 296 22.50 22.58 12.00
CA PHE A 296 22.66 21.20 12.44
C PHE A 296 21.90 20.19 11.57
N GLY A 297 21.20 20.64 10.55
CA GLY A 297 20.46 19.75 9.63
C GLY A 297 19.27 19.02 10.25
N HIS A 298 18.78 19.50 11.41
CA HIS A 298 17.61 18.90 12.05
C HIS A 298 16.34 19.35 11.34
N PRO A 299 15.48 18.41 10.90
CA PRO A 299 14.22 18.76 10.29
C PRO A 299 13.27 19.41 11.30
N LEU A 300 12.54 20.41 10.85
CA LEU A 300 11.49 21.06 11.65
C LEU A 300 10.28 20.13 11.76
N HIS A 301 10.23 19.33 12.82
CA HIS A 301 9.06 18.54 13.16
C HIS A 301 8.05 19.35 13.98
N GLN A 302 6.78 18.94 13.97
CA GLN A 302 5.72 19.55 14.78
C GLN A 302 6.10 19.63 16.27
N MET A 303 6.79 18.61 16.78
CA MET A 303 7.31 18.59 18.16
C MET A 303 8.34 19.66 18.43
N SER A 304 9.23 19.93 17.47
CA SER A 304 10.28 20.99 17.60
C SER A 304 9.64 22.37 17.62
N VAL A 305 8.60 22.60 16.81
CA VAL A 305 7.88 23.87 16.78
C VAL A 305 7.03 24.08 18.04
N THR A 306 6.43 23.00 18.58
CA THR A 306 5.69 23.06 19.85
C THR A 306 6.60 23.44 21.04
N GLY A 307 7.87 23.03 21.02
CA GLY A 307 8.86 23.43 22.02
C GLY A 307 9.33 24.88 21.90
N LEU A 308 9.01 25.57 20.81
CA LEU A 308 9.32 26.98 20.57
C LEU A 308 8.23 27.94 21.09
N VAL A 309 7.02 27.44 21.29
CA VAL A 309 5.85 28.18 21.76
C VAL A 309 5.68 28.04 23.29
#